data_b54ed32cde73cf243ef52d356833abcc
#
_entry.id   b54ed32cde73cf243ef52d356833abcc
#
_cell.length_a   1.000
_cell.length_b   1.000
_cell.length_c   1.000
_cell.angle_alpha   90.00
_cell.angle_beta   90.00
_cell.angle_gamma   90.00
#
_symmetry.space_group_name_H-M   'P 1'
#
loop_
_entity.id
_entity.type
_entity.pdbx_description
1 polymer ?
#
loop_
_entity_poly.entity_id
_entity_poly.type
_entity_poly.pdbx_seq_one_letter_code
_entity_poly.pdbx_strand_id
1 'polypeptide(L)'
;DVTPNLPGLFGGYADIVDWTALIAMPILFIIGVLTVERARMETEIWRPVDRVAVFIGRVTMVLISALTTVMIYEVFLRYVVEAPTLWANELSLWVAGFIFLFSGLYAMQQRSHIRIFIIYDVLPRFLQRTCDVLSTTLIVIFAFSLCYGGYGESFTKFYTWETFGTAFDPPIPATLKPAILVAVALVALQAVLNLVSDWNIEPVKHTAADDID
;
A
#
# COMPACT_ATOMS: atom_id res chain seq x y z
N ASP A 1 35.96 12.43 4.90
CA ASP A 1 35.08 12.78 3.74
C ASP A 1 34.35 11.54 3.28
N VAL A 2 33.17 11.33 3.82
CA VAL A 2 32.25 10.30 3.32
C VAL A 2 31.51 10.96 2.17
N THR A 3 32.02 10.79 0.96
CA THR A 3 31.21 11.06 -0.22
C THR A 3 30.02 10.11 -0.16
N PRO A 4 28.78 10.59 -0.23
CA PRO A 4 27.61 9.72 -0.30
C PRO A 4 27.66 8.99 -1.65
N ASN A 5 28.23 7.79 -1.67
CA ASN A 5 28.04 6.88 -2.78
C ASN A 5 26.62 6.38 -2.66
N LEU A 6 25.69 7.03 -3.39
CA LEU A 6 24.35 6.53 -3.53
C LEU A 6 24.43 5.20 -4.28
N PRO A 7 24.09 4.08 -3.61
CA PRO A 7 24.06 2.79 -4.29
C PRO A 7 22.96 2.80 -5.36
N GLY A 8 23.21 2.17 -6.49
CA GLY A 8 22.17 1.92 -7.50
C GLY A 8 21.07 1.04 -6.93
N LEU A 9 19.87 1.10 -7.49
CA LEU A 9 18.69 0.35 -7.02
C LEU A 9 18.94 -1.17 -7.02
N PHE A 10 19.75 -1.66 -7.97
CA PHE A 10 20.10 -3.07 -8.13
C PHE A 10 21.57 -3.37 -7.79
N GLY A 11 22.19 -2.54 -6.98
CA GLY A 11 23.60 -2.67 -6.61
C GLY A 11 24.53 -1.86 -7.51
N GLY A 12 25.82 -1.73 -7.08
CA GLY A 12 26.78 -0.88 -7.77
C GLY A 12 26.59 0.61 -7.47
N TYR A 13 27.15 1.46 -8.32
CA TYR A 13 26.97 2.92 -8.23
C TYR A 13 25.72 3.35 -8.97
N ALA A 14 25.03 4.39 -8.48
CA ALA A 14 23.88 4.96 -9.13
C ALA A 14 24.24 5.43 -10.55
N ASP A 15 23.57 4.89 -11.54
CA ASP A 15 23.74 5.22 -12.94
C ASP A 15 22.69 6.25 -13.42
N ILE A 16 22.73 6.56 -14.72
CA ILE A 16 21.82 7.53 -15.32
C ILE A 16 20.35 7.08 -15.25
N VAL A 17 20.11 5.76 -15.20
CA VAL A 17 18.75 5.18 -15.07
C VAL A 17 18.23 5.42 -13.66
N ASP A 18 19.04 5.21 -12.63
CA ASP A 18 18.66 5.47 -11.24
C ASP A 18 18.34 6.95 -11.01
N TRP A 19 19.18 7.86 -11.52
CA TRP A 19 18.94 9.31 -11.43
C TRP A 19 17.69 9.75 -12.19
N THR A 20 17.48 9.23 -13.40
CA THR A 20 16.27 9.55 -14.16
C THR A 20 15.02 9.00 -13.49
N ALA A 21 15.06 7.81 -12.92
CA ALA A 21 13.96 7.23 -12.15
C ALA A 21 13.65 8.04 -10.89
N LEU A 22 14.68 8.46 -10.14
CA LEU A 22 14.54 9.26 -8.92
C LEU A 22 13.83 10.60 -9.21
N ILE A 23 14.11 11.24 -10.34
CA ILE A 23 13.49 12.51 -10.74
C ILE A 23 12.11 12.28 -11.35
N ALA A 24 11.97 11.29 -12.24
CA ALA A 24 10.73 11.04 -12.96
C ALA A 24 9.63 10.48 -12.06
N MET A 25 9.96 9.63 -11.08
CA MET A 25 8.98 8.95 -10.23
C MET A 25 8.08 9.93 -9.43
N PRO A 26 8.59 10.93 -8.71
CA PRO A 26 7.74 11.90 -8.01
C PRO A 26 6.90 12.74 -8.98
N ILE A 27 7.44 13.09 -10.15
CA ILE A 27 6.70 13.85 -11.17
C ILE A 27 5.55 13.01 -11.71
N LEU A 28 5.79 11.76 -12.09
CA LEU A 28 4.77 10.83 -12.57
C LEU A 28 3.73 10.54 -11.49
N PHE A 29 4.15 10.44 -10.23
CA PHE A 29 3.23 10.27 -9.10
C PHE A 29 2.29 11.47 -8.98
N ILE A 30 2.81 12.69 -9.00
CA ILE A 30 2.00 13.93 -8.92
C ILE A 30 1.04 14.02 -10.10
N ILE A 31 1.53 13.80 -11.33
CA ILE A 31 0.69 13.81 -12.54
C ILE A 31 -0.40 12.74 -12.41
N GLY A 32 -0.06 11.52 -12.00
CA GLY A 32 -1.01 10.43 -11.83
C GLY A 32 -2.10 10.74 -10.81
N VAL A 33 -1.75 11.31 -9.65
CA VAL A 33 -2.72 11.74 -8.63
C VAL A 33 -3.64 12.86 -9.14
N LEU A 34 -3.10 13.80 -9.92
CA LEU A 34 -3.90 14.92 -10.46
C LEU A 34 -4.84 14.47 -11.59
N THR A 35 -4.42 13.48 -12.38
CA THR A 35 -5.18 13.00 -13.56
C THR A 35 -6.06 11.81 -13.28
N VAL A 36 -5.96 11.18 -12.08
CA VAL A 36 -6.77 10.02 -11.75
C VAL A 36 -8.26 10.36 -11.73
N GLU A 37 -9.06 9.59 -12.45
CA GLU A 37 -10.50 9.70 -12.51
C GLU A 37 -11.16 8.63 -11.61
N ARG A 38 -12.30 8.98 -11.04
CA ARG A 38 -13.10 8.07 -10.22
C ARG A 38 -13.81 7.04 -11.10
N ALA A 39 -13.73 5.76 -10.76
CA ALA A 39 -14.54 4.73 -11.38
C ALA A 39 -15.99 4.74 -10.80
N ARG A 40 -16.95 4.20 -11.56
CA ARG A 40 -18.39 4.19 -11.16
C ARG A 40 -18.64 3.48 -9.83
N MET A 41 -17.83 2.48 -9.51
CA MET A 41 -17.95 1.66 -8.29
C MET A 41 -17.23 2.28 -7.08
N GLU A 42 -16.51 3.38 -7.25
CA GLU A 42 -15.75 4.02 -6.16
C GLU A 42 -16.62 5.03 -5.40
N THR A 43 -16.30 5.21 -4.11
CA THR A 43 -17.04 6.07 -3.19
C THR A 43 -17.21 7.49 -3.74
N GLU A 44 -18.41 8.07 -3.56
CA GLU A 44 -18.77 9.38 -4.11
C GLU A 44 -17.97 10.56 -3.50
N ILE A 45 -17.49 10.42 -2.26
CA ILE A 45 -16.71 11.46 -1.59
C ILE A 45 -15.32 11.52 -2.21
N TRP A 46 -14.96 12.69 -2.74
CA TRP A 46 -13.74 12.91 -3.50
C TRP A 46 -12.89 14.03 -2.94
N ARG A 47 -11.94 13.68 -2.08
CA ARG A 47 -10.96 14.60 -1.48
C ARG A 47 -9.58 14.44 -2.12
N PRO A 48 -8.65 15.39 -1.92
CA PRO A 48 -7.28 15.23 -2.39
C PRO A 48 -6.59 13.94 -1.90
N VAL A 49 -6.85 13.54 -0.64
CA VAL A 49 -6.30 12.30 -0.06
C VAL A 49 -6.91 11.06 -0.73
N ASP A 50 -8.20 11.10 -1.08
CA ASP A 50 -8.86 10.00 -1.78
C ASP A 50 -8.26 9.78 -3.18
N ARG A 51 -7.85 10.84 -3.87
CA ARG A 51 -7.14 10.72 -5.15
C ARG A 51 -5.81 9.98 -5.02
N VAL A 52 -5.06 10.24 -3.94
CA VAL A 52 -3.81 9.53 -3.65
C VAL A 52 -4.09 8.04 -3.44
N ALA A 53 -5.07 7.71 -2.63
CA ALA A 53 -5.43 6.32 -2.35
C ALA A 53 -5.91 5.57 -3.61
N VAL A 54 -6.75 6.20 -4.43
CA VAL A 54 -7.21 5.62 -5.70
C VAL A 54 -6.07 5.45 -6.70
N PHE A 55 -5.19 6.44 -6.84
CA PHE A 55 -4.02 6.32 -7.71
C PHE A 55 -3.11 5.16 -7.26
N ILE A 56 -2.82 5.07 -5.97
CA ILE A 56 -2.06 3.95 -5.39
C ILE A 56 -2.77 2.61 -5.66
N GLY A 57 -4.10 2.55 -5.55
CA GLY A 57 -4.89 1.38 -5.92
C GLY A 57 -4.71 0.98 -7.39
N ARG A 58 -4.70 1.93 -8.33
CA ARG A 58 -4.41 1.65 -9.75
C ARG A 58 -3.01 1.10 -9.96
N VAL A 59 -2.01 1.71 -9.30
CA VAL A 59 -0.63 1.20 -9.33
C VAL A 59 -0.57 -0.23 -8.79
N THR A 60 -1.29 -0.50 -7.70
CA THR A 60 -1.37 -1.85 -7.12
C THR A 60 -1.93 -2.88 -8.10
N MET A 61 -2.96 -2.55 -8.88
CA MET A 61 -3.51 -3.44 -9.92
C MET A 61 -2.47 -3.77 -10.99
N VAL A 62 -1.68 -2.78 -11.42
CA VAL A 62 -0.58 -2.99 -12.37
C VAL A 62 0.51 -3.88 -11.76
N LEU A 63 0.87 -3.65 -10.49
CA LEU A 63 1.85 -4.47 -9.78
C LEU A 63 1.40 -5.93 -9.64
N ILE A 64 0.11 -6.18 -9.35
CA ILE A 64 -0.46 -7.54 -9.30
C ILE A 64 -0.33 -8.22 -10.66
N SER A 65 -0.66 -7.53 -11.75
CA SER A 65 -0.54 -8.07 -13.10
C SER A 65 0.92 -8.39 -13.45
N ALA A 66 1.84 -7.49 -13.10
CA ALA A 66 3.28 -7.70 -13.30
C ALA A 66 3.79 -8.89 -12.48
N LEU A 67 3.43 -8.95 -11.18
CA LEU A 67 3.78 -10.06 -10.30
C LEU A 67 3.30 -11.40 -10.86
N THR A 68 2.05 -11.47 -11.29
CA THR A 68 1.47 -12.67 -11.88
C THR A 68 2.23 -13.10 -13.14
N THR A 69 2.58 -12.14 -14.00
CA THR A 69 3.35 -12.41 -15.22
C THR A 69 4.74 -12.96 -14.90
N VAL A 70 5.44 -12.35 -13.94
CA VAL A 70 6.77 -12.83 -13.51
C VAL A 70 6.69 -14.24 -12.93
N MET A 71 5.67 -14.54 -12.12
CA MET A 71 5.52 -15.87 -11.55
C MET A 71 5.16 -16.93 -12.59
N ILE A 72 4.30 -16.61 -13.56
CA ILE A 72 4.01 -17.52 -14.69
C ILE A 72 5.28 -17.79 -15.50
N TYR A 73 6.07 -16.76 -15.79
CA TYR A 73 7.35 -16.89 -16.47
C TYR A 73 8.32 -17.79 -15.71
N GLU A 74 8.48 -17.59 -14.39
CA GLU A 74 9.34 -18.43 -13.56
C GLU A 74 8.88 -19.89 -13.52
N VAL A 75 7.57 -20.12 -13.39
CA VAL A 75 7.00 -21.48 -13.43
C VAL A 75 7.31 -22.16 -14.76
N PHE A 76 7.14 -21.46 -15.88
CA PHE A 76 7.47 -21.99 -17.20
C PHE A 76 8.96 -22.34 -17.32
N LEU A 77 9.85 -21.46 -16.93
CA LEU A 77 11.30 -21.72 -16.97
C LEU A 77 11.69 -22.88 -16.07
N ARG A 78 11.11 -22.99 -14.89
CA ARG A 78 11.44 -24.03 -13.91
C ARG A 78 11.00 -25.42 -14.34
N TYR A 79 9.79 -25.54 -14.90
CA TYR A 79 9.19 -26.87 -15.17
C TYR A 79 9.24 -27.30 -16.65
N VAL A 80 9.36 -26.35 -17.58
CA VAL A 80 9.41 -26.68 -19.03
C VAL A 80 10.83 -26.61 -19.56
N VAL A 81 11.57 -25.56 -19.16
CA VAL A 81 12.95 -25.33 -19.64
C VAL A 81 13.99 -25.94 -18.68
N GLU A 82 13.59 -26.27 -17.45
CA GLU A 82 14.46 -26.75 -16.37
C GLU A 82 15.60 -25.82 -16.00
N ALA A 83 15.40 -24.51 -16.24
CA ALA A 83 16.35 -23.44 -15.98
C ALA A 83 15.72 -22.37 -15.06
N PRO A 84 15.57 -22.63 -13.74
CA PRO A 84 14.96 -21.69 -12.81
C PRO A 84 15.79 -20.41 -12.68
N THR A 85 15.11 -19.27 -12.50
CA THR A 85 15.78 -17.97 -12.29
C THR A 85 16.11 -17.75 -10.82
N LEU A 86 17.16 -17.00 -10.53
CA LEU A 86 17.53 -16.61 -9.16
C LEU A 86 16.77 -15.37 -8.67
N TRP A 87 16.31 -14.53 -9.59
CA TRP A 87 15.75 -13.22 -9.27
C TRP A 87 14.22 -13.19 -9.16
N ALA A 88 13.49 -14.04 -9.88
CA ALA A 88 12.04 -13.92 -10.00
C ALA A 88 11.31 -14.10 -8.66
N ASN A 89 11.76 -15.03 -7.82
CA ASN A 89 11.17 -15.26 -6.51
C ASN A 89 11.38 -14.07 -5.56
N GLU A 90 12.58 -13.51 -5.53
CA GLU A 90 12.92 -12.39 -4.65
C GLU A 90 12.26 -11.08 -5.11
N LEU A 91 12.23 -10.84 -6.43
CA LEU A 91 11.49 -9.73 -7.00
C LEU A 91 9.99 -9.84 -6.67
N SER A 92 9.43 -11.04 -6.78
CA SER A 92 8.03 -11.30 -6.44
C SER A 92 7.72 -11.01 -4.98
N LEU A 93 8.61 -11.41 -4.06
CA LEU A 93 8.50 -11.12 -2.64
C LEU A 93 8.53 -9.61 -2.37
N TRP A 94 9.44 -8.90 -3.01
CA TRP A 94 9.59 -7.45 -2.89
C TRP A 94 8.35 -6.70 -3.39
N VAL A 95 7.89 -7.02 -4.59
CA VAL A 95 6.68 -6.44 -5.19
C VAL A 95 5.43 -6.79 -4.38
N ALA A 96 5.30 -8.03 -3.90
CA ALA A 96 4.19 -8.44 -3.03
C ALA A 96 4.11 -7.61 -1.74
N GLY A 97 5.25 -7.26 -1.14
CA GLY A 97 5.30 -6.37 0.02
C GLY A 97 4.62 -5.03 -0.25
N PHE A 98 4.92 -4.38 -1.38
CA PHE A 98 4.25 -3.13 -1.78
C PHE A 98 2.77 -3.32 -2.10
N ILE A 99 2.41 -4.42 -2.77
CA ILE A 99 1.00 -4.74 -3.06
C ILE A 99 0.19 -4.80 -1.76
N PHE A 100 0.67 -5.51 -0.74
CA PHE A 100 -0.03 -5.60 0.55
C PHE A 100 -0.18 -4.25 1.25
N LEU A 101 0.86 -3.42 1.24
CA LEU A 101 0.82 -2.10 1.85
C LEU A 101 -0.17 -1.16 1.14
N PHE A 102 -0.11 -1.13 -0.18
CA PHE A 102 -0.89 -0.20 -0.99
C PHE A 102 -2.36 -0.62 -1.10
N SER A 103 -2.64 -1.93 -1.15
CA SER A 103 -4.02 -2.43 -1.14
C SER A 103 -4.76 -2.06 0.15
N GLY A 104 -4.07 -2.06 1.30
CA GLY A 104 -4.64 -1.64 2.57
C GLY A 104 -5.12 -0.19 2.58
N LEU A 105 -4.34 0.71 1.98
CA LEU A 105 -4.73 2.12 1.85
C LEU A 105 -5.96 2.30 0.94
N TYR A 106 -5.98 1.61 -0.21
CA TYR A 106 -7.11 1.63 -1.11
C TYR A 106 -8.38 1.04 -0.47
N ALA A 107 -8.26 -0.10 0.20
CA ALA A 107 -9.37 -0.71 0.92
C ALA A 107 -9.94 0.21 2.02
N MET A 108 -9.09 0.93 2.75
CA MET A 108 -9.53 1.89 3.75
C MET A 108 -10.29 3.06 3.11
N GLN A 109 -9.82 3.58 1.98
CA GLN A 109 -10.49 4.65 1.26
C GLN A 109 -11.87 4.21 0.72
N GLN A 110 -11.98 2.97 0.20
CA GLN A 110 -13.23 2.39 -0.30
C GLN A 110 -14.20 1.95 0.81
N ARG A 111 -13.84 2.14 2.09
CA ARG A 111 -14.60 1.62 3.25
C ARG A 111 -14.82 0.11 3.24
N SER A 112 -14.04 -0.62 2.45
CA SER A 112 -14.08 -2.09 2.32
C SER A 112 -13.24 -2.79 3.39
N HIS A 113 -12.71 -2.06 4.36
CA HIS A 113 -12.00 -2.67 5.49
C HIS A 113 -12.97 -3.56 6.26
N ILE A 114 -12.52 -4.74 6.67
CA ILE A 114 -13.36 -5.80 7.26
C ILE A 114 -14.28 -5.24 8.34
N ARG A 115 -15.59 -5.27 8.08
CA ARG A 115 -16.65 -4.95 9.03
C ARG A 115 -17.60 -6.14 9.12
N ILE A 116 -18.06 -6.45 10.31
CA ILE A 116 -19.10 -7.47 10.53
C ILE A 116 -20.46 -6.76 10.36
N PHE A 117 -20.90 -6.60 9.12
CA PHE A 117 -22.13 -5.85 8.78
C PHE A 117 -23.37 -6.41 9.47
N ILE A 118 -23.47 -7.73 9.62
CA ILE A 118 -24.63 -8.41 10.24
C ILE A 118 -24.92 -7.87 11.65
N ILE A 119 -23.87 -7.68 12.46
CA ILE A 119 -24.03 -7.14 13.82
C ILE A 119 -24.17 -5.62 13.79
N TYR A 120 -23.39 -4.95 12.94
CA TYR A 120 -23.37 -3.49 12.85
C TYR A 120 -24.72 -2.90 12.40
N ASP A 121 -25.39 -3.52 11.42
CA ASP A 121 -26.66 -3.04 10.87
C ASP A 121 -27.86 -3.20 11.82
N VAL A 122 -27.77 -4.09 12.80
CA VAL A 122 -28.80 -4.28 13.85
C VAL A 122 -28.64 -3.30 15.01
N LEU A 123 -27.43 -2.70 15.16
CA LEU A 123 -27.16 -1.80 16.26
C LEU A 123 -27.86 -0.44 16.10
N PRO A 124 -28.34 0.17 17.22
CA PRO A 124 -28.86 1.54 17.17
C PRO A 124 -27.74 2.52 16.81
N ARG A 125 -28.09 3.63 16.17
CA ARG A 125 -27.15 4.63 15.62
C ARG A 125 -26.07 5.09 16.61
N PHE A 126 -26.44 5.23 17.88
CA PHE A 126 -25.49 5.59 18.96
C PHE A 126 -24.37 4.55 19.09
N LEU A 127 -24.71 3.26 19.13
CA LEU A 127 -23.72 2.18 19.24
C LEU A 127 -22.87 2.05 17.98
N GLN A 128 -23.44 2.25 16.79
CA GLN A 128 -22.69 2.28 15.52
C GLN A 128 -21.60 3.37 15.57
N ARG A 129 -21.96 4.59 15.95
CA ARG A 129 -21.01 5.70 16.11
C ARG A 129 -19.92 5.40 17.15
N THR A 130 -20.29 4.77 18.26
CA THR A 130 -19.33 4.36 19.27
C THR A 130 -18.34 3.33 18.75
N CYS A 131 -18.81 2.35 17.97
CA CYS A 131 -17.95 1.36 17.33
C CYS A 131 -17.01 2.01 16.30
N ASP A 132 -17.50 2.95 15.49
CA ASP A 132 -16.70 3.67 14.50
C ASP A 132 -15.59 4.50 15.16
N VAL A 133 -15.93 5.23 16.23
CA VAL A 133 -14.93 5.99 17.02
C VAL A 133 -13.91 5.06 17.65
N LEU A 134 -14.35 3.97 18.28
CA LEU A 134 -13.47 3.01 18.94
C LEU A 134 -12.52 2.37 17.92
N SER A 135 -13.03 1.89 16.78
CA SER A 135 -12.23 1.28 15.72
C SER A 135 -11.20 2.26 15.17
N THR A 136 -11.61 3.50 14.86
CA THR A 136 -10.70 4.53 14.37
C THR A 136 -9.63 4.88 15.41
N THR A 137 -10.01 4.98 16.68
CA THR A 137 -9.07 5.25 17.78
C THR A 137 -8.02 4.14 17.88
N LEU A 138 -8.45 2.87 17.83
CA LEU A 138 -7.53 1.73 17.87
C LEU A 138 -6.58 1.71 16.68
N ILE A 139 -7.06 2.04 15.47
CA ILE A 139 -6.22 2.17 14.26
C ILE A 139 -5.17 3.27 14.46
N VAL A 140 -5.56 4.43 14.97
CA VAL A 140 -4.63 5.55 15.22
C VAL A 140 -3.59 5.19 16.29
N ILE A 141 -4.00 4.56 17.40
CA ILE A 141 -3.08 4.10 18.46
C ILE A 141 -2.08 3.08 17.89
N PHE A 142 -2.57 2.11 17.12
CA PHE A 142 -1.73 1.11 16.48
C PHE A 142 -0.73 1.76 15.52
N ALA A 143 -1.20 2.66 14.66
CA ALA A 143 -0.36 3.38 13.71
C ALA A 143 0.73 4.20 14.41
N PHE A 144 0.34 4.94 15.47
CA PHE A 144 1.29 5.72 16.26
C PHE A 144 2.34 4.83 16.93
N SER A 145 1.92 3.75 17.57
CA SER A 145 2.82 2.80 18.24
C SER A 145 3.81 2.16 17.27
N LEU A 146 3.33 1.78 16.09
CA LEU A 146 4.15 1.17 15.05
C LEU A 146 5.14 2.20 14.45
N CYS A 147 4.69 3.41 14.18
CA CYS A 147 5.57 4.48 13.70
C CYS A 147 6.63 4.85 14.75
N TYR A 148 6.22 5.00 16.00
CA TYR A 148 7.14 5.35 17.09
C TYR A 148 8.17 4.24 17.34
N GLY A 149 7.73 3.00 17.44
CA GLY A 149 8.62 1.85 17.69
C GLY A 149 9.49 1.48 16.49
N GLY A 150 8.96 1.62 15.27
CA GLY A 150 9.64 1.23 14.03
C GLY A 150 10.54 2.30 13.43
N TYR A 151 10.44 3.57 13.87
CA TYR A 151 11.16 4.68 13.24
C TYR A 151 12.68 4.48 13.23
N GLY A 152 13.28 4.18 14.39
CA GLY A 152 14.73 4.06 14.51
C GLY A 152 15.30 2.94 13.63
N GLU A 153 14.66 1.79 13.64
CA GLU A 153 15.07 0.66 12.81
C GLU A 153 14.89 0.95 11.32
N SER A 154 13.74 1.50 10.95
CA SER A 154 13.43 1.87 9.56
C SER A 154 14.42 2.88 9.01
N PHE A 155 14.75 3.93 9.81
CA PHE A 155 15.73 4.94 9.43
C PHE A 155 17.13 4.33 9.23
N THR A 156 17.56 3.46 10.14
CA THR A 156 18.86 2.79 10.04
C THR A 156 18.93 1.94 8.77
N LYS A 157 17.91 1.10 8.51
CA LYS A 157 17.88 0.23 7.33
C LYS A 157 17.84 1.02 6.02
N PHE A 158 17.11 2.12 5.98
CA PHE A 158 17.08 3.03 4.84
C PHE A 158 18.43 3.72 4.63
N TYR A 159 19.03 4.24 5.71
CA TYR A 159 20.29 4.96 5.63
C TYR A 159 21.47 4.07 5.22
N THR A 160 21.53 2.82 5.73
CA THR A 160 22.55 1.84 5.37
C THR A 160 22.28 1.16 4.03
N TRP A 161 21.12 1.42 3.42
CA TRP A 161 20.64 0.76 2.20
C TRP A 161 20.75 -0.76 2.28
N GLU A 162 20.20 -1.32 3.37
CA GLU A 162 20.33 -2.74 3.64
C GLU A 162 19.60 -3.59 2.62
N THR A 163 20.31 -4.56 2.07
CA THR A 163 19.81 -5.51 1.08
C THR A 163 19.36 -6.81 1.73
N PHE A 164 18.75 -7.71 0.96
CA PHE A 164 18.17 -8.95 1.49
C PHE A 164 19.22 -10.03 1.80
N GLY A 165 20.44 -9.93 1.23
CA GLY A 165 21.53 -10.85 1.47
C GLY A 165 21.46 -12.14 0.65
N THR A 166 20.82 -12.10 -0.52
CA THR A 166 20.59 -13.24 -1.42
C THR A 166 21.25 -13.03 -2.79
N ALA A 167 21.04 -13.96 -3.74
CA ALA A 167 21.72 -13.92 -5.05
C ALA A 167 21.27 -12.73 -5.93
N PHE A 168 20.01 -12.31 -5.86
CA PHE A 168 19.51 -11.12 -6.56
C PHE A 168 19.67 -9.85 -5.72
N ASP A 169 19.66 -10.01 -4.40
CA ASP A 169 19.97 -9.01 -3.38
C ASP A 169 19.14 -7.71 -3.46
N PRO A 170 17.82 -7.77 -3.58
CA PRO A 170 16.98 -6.57 -3.64
C PRO A 170 16.97 -5.83 -2.29
N PRO A 171 16.83 -4.48 -2.29
CA PRO A 171 16.84 -3.67 -1.08
C PRO A 171 15.49 -3.75 -0.33
N ILE A 172 15.03 -4.97 0.00
CA ILE A 172 13.75 -5.21 0.68
C ILE A 172 13.70 -4.49 2.04
N PRO A 173 14.69 -4.65 2.95
CA PRO A 173 14.63 -3.99 4.25
C PRO A 173 14.70 -2.48 4.15
N ALA A 174 15.53 -1.96 3.25
CA ALA A 174 15.71 -0.52 3.06
C ALA A 174 14.47 0.17 2.50
N THR A 175 13.66 -0.51 1.70
CA THR A 175 12.50 0.08 1.02
C THR A 175 11.19 -0.23 1.71
N LEU A 176 10.95 -1.49 2.13
CA LEU A 176 9.67 -1.87 2.74
C LEU A 176 9.49 -1.33 4.16
N LYS A 177 10.54 -1.28 5.00
CA LYS A 177 10.39 -0.77 6.37
C LYS A 177 9.92 0.68 6.42
N PRO A 178 10.54 1.65 5.71
CA PRO A 178 10.00 3.01 5.65
C PRO A 178 8.63 3.07 4.95
N ALA A 179 8.40 2.25 3.91
CA ALA A 179 7.11 2.21 3.24
C ALA A 179 5.97 1.75 4.17
N ILE A 180 6.23 0.80 5.09
CA ILE A 180 5.26 0.38 6.12
C ILE A 180 4.85 1.58 6.98
N LEU A 181 5.80 2.37 7.48
CA LEU A 181 5.50 3.51 8.35
C LEU A 181 4.65 4.55 7.62
N VAL A 182 5.02 4.87 6.38
CA VAL A 182 4.26 5.81 5.54
C VAL A 182 2.87 5.27 5.24
N ALA A 183 2.73 4.00 4.83
CA ALA A 183 1.45 3.40 4.50
C ALA A 183 0.51 3.37 5.71
N VAL A 184 1.00 2.97 6.89
CA VAL A 184 0.20 2.90 8.12
C VAL A 184 -0.22 4.29 8.59
N ALA A 185 0.64 5.31 8.47
CA ALA A 185 0.28 6.69 8.76
C ALA A 185 -0.82 7.20 7.80
N LEU A 186 -0.73 6.89 6.51
CA LEU A 186 -1.76 7.24 5.52
C LEU A 186 -3.09 6.51 5.78
N VAL A 187 -3.04 5.22 6.16
CA VAL A 187 -4.24 4.44 6.54
C VAL A 187 -4.92 5.06 7.76
N ALA A 188 -4.15 5.45 8.79
CA ALA A 188 -4.70 6.11 9.97
C ALA A 188 -5.33 7.47 9.62
N LEU A 189 -4.66 8.26 8.80
CA LEU A 189 -5.22 9.53 8.29
C LEU A 189 -6.53 9.30 7.53
N GLN A 190 -6.55 8.30 6.63
CA GLN A 190 -7.76 7.96 5.86
C GLN A 190 -8.89 7.49 6.77
N ALA A 191 -8.59 6.70 7.81
CA ALA A 191 -9.58 6.24 8.79
C ALA A 191 -10.25 7.41 9.53
N VAL A 192 -9.45 8.39 9.98
CA VAL A 192 -9.96 9.62 10.62
C VAL A 192 -10.82 10.43 9.64
N LEU A 193 -10.35 10.61 8.40
CA LEU A 193 -11.10 11.33 7.38
C LEU A 193 -12.43 10.65 7.04
N ASN A 194 -12.47 9.32 7.00
CA ASN A 194 -13.69 8.56 6.81
C ASN A 194 -14.67 8.76 7.97
N LEU A 195 -14.18 8.64 9.23
CA LEU A 195 -15.01 8.88 10.42
C LEU A 195 -15.68 10.26 10.39
N VAL A 196 -14.90 11.31 10.07
CA VAL A 196 -15.42 12.68 10.00
C VAL A 196 -16.46 12.83 8.88
N SER A 197 -16.24 12.19 7.73
CA SER A 197 -17.17 12.24 6.60
C SER A 197 -18.48 11.55 6.86
N ASP A 198 -18.41 10.37 7.46
CA ASP A 198 -19.55 9.49 7.63
C ASP A 198 -20.38 9.83 8.87
N TRP A 199 -19.92 10.83 9.68
CA TRP A 199 -20.56 11.18 10.93
C TRP A 199 -22.05 11.52 10.81
N ASN A 200 -22.43 12.24 9.75
CA ASN A 200 -23.78 12.69 9.50
C ASN A 200 -24.51 11.86 8.43
N ILE A 201 -23.84 10.89 7.82
CA ILE A 201 -24.43 10.05 6.76
C ILE A 201 -25.13 8.86 7.43
N GLU A 202 -26.34 8.56 7.00
CA GLU A 202 -27.02 7.34 7.43
C GLU A 202 -26.34 6.12 6.77
N PRO A 203 -26.00 5.07 7.55
CA PRO A 203 -25.39 3.88 6.98
C PRO A 203 -26.37 3.17 6.03
N VAL A 204 -25.86 2.75 4.89
CA VAL A 204 -26.59 1.87 3.97
C VAL A 204 -26.79 0.53 4.68
N LYS A 205 -28.05 0.11 4.84
CA LYS A 205 -28.35 -1.22 5.38
C LYS A 205 -28.13 -2.25 4.29
N HIS A 206 -27.22 -3.17 4.53
CA HIS A 206 -26.96 -4.28 3.62
C HIS A 206 -28.07 -5.30 3.77
N THR A 207 -28.89 -5.47 2.74
CA THR A 207 -29.91 -6.51 2.69
C THR A 207 -29.36 -7.71 1.91
N ALA A 208 -29.71 -8.93 2.29
CA ALA A 208 -29.26 -10.14 1.61
C ALA A 208 -29.64 -10.19 0.10
N ALA A 209 -30.48 -9.27 -0.37
CA ALA A 209 -30.82 -9.09 -1.77
C ALA A 209 -29.74 -8.32 -2.56
N ASP A 210 -28.90 -7.52 -1.87
CA ASP A 210 -27.85 -6.71 -2.53
C ASP A 210 -26.64 -7.57 -2.92
N ASP A 211 -26.54 -8.81 -2.41
CA ASP A 211 -25.47 -9.76 -2.73
C ASP A 211 -25.76 -10.63 -3.97
N ILE A 212 -26.92 -10.43 -4.64
CA ILE A 212 -27.40 -11.30 -5.72
C ILE A 212 -27.35 -10.63 -7.10
N ASP A 213 -27.10 -9.33 -7.17
CA ASP A 213 -26.90 -8.54 -8.41
C ASP A 213 -25.40 -8.25 -8.63
#